data_5be8b79801d3d35a8c884ab69eca4628
#
_entry.id   5be8b79801d3d35a8c884ab69eca4628
#
_cell.length_a   1.000
_cell.length_b   1.000
_cell.length_c   1.000
_cell.angle_alpha   90.00
_cell.angle_beta   90.00
_cell.angle_gamma   90.00
#
_symmetry.space_group_name_H-M   'P 1'
#
loop_
_entity.id
_entity.type
_entity.pdbx_description
1 polymer ?
#
loop_
_entity_poly.entity_id
_entity_poly.type
_entity_poly.pdbx_seq_one_letter_code
_entity_poly.pdbx_strand_id
1 'polypeptide(L)' 'MAENYKLSEVPVGKTCKVKELKVKELLKQRILDLGMVPNTEVYVLRRSPWGDPTAYLIRDTCIALRKEEGDKIIVTMN' A
#
# COMPACT_ATOMS: atom_id res chain seq x y z
N MET A 1 -18.45 -9.04 5.45
CA MET A 1 -18.13 -8.20 4.31
C MET A 1 -16.73 -7.63 4.44
N ALA A 2 -16.01 -7.60 3.33
CA ALA A 2 -14.70 -6.99 3.35
C ALA A 2 -14.84 -5.47 3.42
N GLU A 3 -14.15 -4.86 4.35
CA GLU A 3 -14.12 -3.42 4.46
C GLU A 3 -12.95 -2.87 3.68
N ASN A 4 -13.11 -1.66 3.17
CA ASN A 4 -12.07 -0.98 2.43
C ASN A 4 -11.30 -0.05 3.36
N TYR A 5 -9.98 -0.09 3.25
CA TYR A 5 -9.09 0.74 4.03
C TYR A 5 -8.13 1.46 3.11
N LYS A 6 -7.59 2.57 3.59
CA LYS A 6 -6.45 3.19 2.92
C LYS A 6 -5.21 2.41 3.32
N LEU A 7 -4.30 2.20 2.39
CA LEU A 7 -3.06 1.49 2.69
C LEU A 7 -2.32 2.12 3.86
N SER A 8 -2.33 3.45 3.94
CA SER A 8 -1.68 4.20 5.01
C SER A 8 -2.27 3.92 6.40
N GLU A 9 -3.51 3.40 6.45
CA GLU A 9 -4.19 3.11 7.71
C GLU A 9 -3.93 1.70 8.23
N VAL A 10 -3.34 0.84 7.42
CA VAL A 10 -3.10 -0.56 7.82
C VAL A 10 -1.96 -0.61 8.84
N PRO A 11 -2.20 -1.24 10.00
CA PRO A 11 -1.15 -1.34 11.03
C PRO A 11 0.08 -2.12 10.58
N VAL A 12 1.22 -1.76 11.13
CA VAL A 12 2.46 -2.51 10.91
C VAL A 12 2.27 -3.96 11.34
N GLY A 13 2.78 -4.89 10.54
CA GLY A 13 2.68 -6.33 10.82
C GLY A 13 1.45 -7.00 10.23
N LYS A 14 0.60 -6.24 9.53
CA LYS A 14 -0.59 -6.79 8.91
C LYS A 14 -0.42 -6.93 7.41
N THR A 15 -1.14 -7.88 6.83
CA THR A 15 -1.17 -8.10 5.37
C THR A 15 -2.52 -7.66 4.84
N CYS A 16 -2.51 -7.03 3.67
CA CYS A 16 -3.73 -6.59 3.00
C CYS A 16 -3.62 -6.87 1.51
N LYS A 17 -4.72 -6.71 0.79
CA LYS A 17 -4.74 -6.86 -0.66
C LYS A 17 -5.12 -5.55 -1.32
N VAL A 18 -4.42 -5.20 -2.38
CA VAL A 18 -4.73 -4.02 -3.16
C VAL A 18 -6.08 -4.23 -3.86
N LYS A 19 -6.99 -3.28 -3.69
CA LYS A 19 -8.28 -3.31 -4.36
C LYS A 19 -8.34 -2.30 -5.49
N GLU A 20 -7.91 -1.07 -5.22
CA GLU A 20 -8.04 0.02 -6.18
C GLU A 20 -6.96 1.06 -5.95
N LEU A 21 -6.51 1.68 -7.03
CA LEU A 21 -5.54 2.77 -6.98
C LEU A 21 -6.26 4.06 -7.37
N LYS A 22 -6.43 4.97 -6.42
CA LYS A 22 -7.08 6.27 -6.67
C LYS A 22 -6.04 7.36 -6.85
N VAL A 23 -5.12 7.14 -7.75
CA VAL A 23 -4.01 8.05 -8.00
C VAL A 23 -4.06 8.56 -9.45
N LYS A 24 -3.40 9.69 -9.69
CA LYS A 24 -3.30 10.24 -11.02
C LYS A 24 -2.46 9.32 -11.92
N GLU A 25 -2.67 9.46 -13.22
CA GLU A 25 -2.10 8.56 -14.23
C GLU A 25 -0.60 8.29 -14.07
N LEU A 26 0.19 9.34 -13.89
CA LEU A 26 1.65 9.17 -13.76
C LEU A 26 2.04 8.39 -12.51
N LEU A 27 1.42 8.71 -11.39
CA LEU A 27 1.70 8.02 -10.14
C LEU A 27 1.15 6.60 -10.19
N LYS A 28 -0.02 6.42 -10.82
CA LYS A 28 -0.63 5.10 -10.98
C LYS A 28 0.30 4.18 -11.75
N GLN A 29 0.87 4.66 -12.85
CA GLN A 29 1.79 3.87 -13.66
C GLN A 29 3.01 3.45 -12.84
N ARG A 30 3.57 4.38 -12.06
CA ARG A 30 4.73 4.08 -11.20
C ARG A 30 4.38 3.00 -10.18
N ILE A 31 3.23 3.11 -9.53
CA ILE A 31 2.80 2.15 -8.51
C ILE A 31 2.55 0.77 -9.13
N LEU A 32 1.94 0.73 -10.31
CA LEU A 32 1.73 -0.53 -11.02
C LEU A 32 3.06 -1.17 -11.41
N ASP A 33 4.02 -0.37 -11.84
CA ASP A 33 5.35 -0.86 -12.19
C ASP A 33 6.09 -1.44 -10.99
N LEU A 34 5.78 -0.96 -9.79
CA LEU A 34 6.33 -1.49 -8.56
C LEU A 34 5.69 -2.82 -8.14
N GLY A 35 4.63 -3.23 -8.82
CA GLY A 35 3.96 -4.48 -8.56
C GLY A 35 2.67 -4.39 -7.76
N MET A 36 2.19 -3.19 -7.43
CA MET A 36 0.95 -3.01 -6.68
C MET A 36 -0.27 -3.05 -7.59
N VAL A 37 -0.44 -4.15 -8.29
CA VAL A 37 -1.63 -4.36 -9.11
C VAL A 37 -2.79 -4.86 -8.23
N PRO A 38 -4.05 -4.70 -8.67
CA PRO A 38 -5.19 -5.21 -7.91
C PRO A 38 -5.01 -6.69 -7.55
N ASN A 39 -5.45 -7.04 -6.35
CA ASN A 39 -5.34 -8.38 -5.76
C ASN A 39 -3.95 -8.77 -5.28
N THR A 40 -2.96 -7.89 -5.37
CA THR A 40 -1.62 -8.15 -4.85
C THR A 40 -1.63 -8.05 -3.33
N GLU A 41 -0.96 -8.99 -2.66
CA GLU A 41 -0.81 -8.93 -1.22
C GLU A 41 0.32 -7.96 -0.87
N VAL A 42 0.06 -7.14 0.14
CA VAL A 42 1.01 -6.16 0.64
C VAL A 42 1.17 -6.36 2.14
N TYR A 43 2.40 -6.51 2.59
CA TYR A 43 2.69 -6.62 4.01
C TYR A 43 3.24 -5.28 4.50
N VAL A 44 2.67 -4.76 5.59
CA VAL A 44 3.15 -3.50 6.17
C VAL A 44 4.36 -3.82 7.05
N LEU A 45 5.54 -3.56 6.53
CA LEU A 45 6.78 -3.99 7.14
C LEU A 45 7.16 -3.14 8.36
N ARG A 46 7.21 -1.84 8.17
CA ARG A 46 7.54 -0.91 9.26
C ARG A 46 7.24 0.53 8.86
N ARG A 47 7.11 1.37 9.88
CA ARG A 47 6.88 2.80 9.69
C ARG A 47 8.07 3.55 10.24
N SER A 48 8.47 4.64 9.60
CA SER A 48 9.60 5.43 10.09
C SER A 48 9.25 6.04 11.46
N PRO A 49 10.28 6.44 12.26
CA PRO A 49 10.02 7.05 13.57
C PRO A 49 9.13 8.29 13.51
N TRP A 50 9.11 8.97 12.38
CA TRP A 50 8.26 10.15 12.18
C TRP A 50 6.90 9.80 11.57
N GLY A 51 6.63 8.51 11.36
CA GLY A 51 5.35 8.08 10.79
C GLY A 51 5.30 8.08 9.26
N ASP A 52 6.33 8.60 8.61
CA ASP A 52 6.35 8.72 7.15
C ASP A 52 7.80 8.75 6.66
N PRO A 53 8.20 7.99 5.64
CA PRO A 53 7.38 7.05 4.87
C PRO A 53 7.18 5.71 5.60
N THR A 54 6.30 4.88 5.04
CA THR A 54 6.08 3.52 5.52
C THR A 54 6.67 2.54 4.52
N ALA A 55 7.33 1.50 5.01
CA ALA A 55 7.92 0.46 4.16
C ALA A 55 6.94 -0.69 4.02
N TYR A 56 6.73 -1.13 2.78
CA TYR A 56 5.84 -2.24 2.45
C TYR A 56 6.62 -3.32 1.73
N LEU A 57 6.23 -4.56 1.95
CA LEU A 57 6.83 -5.70 1.26
C LEU A 57 5.84 -6.27 0.26
N ILE A 58 6.25 -6.31 -1.01
CA ILE A 58 5.44 -6.83 -2.12
C ILE A 58 6.30 -7.79 -2.91
N ARG A 59 5.91 -9.08 -2.95
CA ARG A 59 6.64 -10.09 -3.72
C ARG A 59 8.15 -10.04 -3.49
N ASP A 60 8.55 -10.00 -2.22
CA ASP A 60 9.96 -9.96 -1.82
C ASP A 60 10.68 -8.65 -2.16
N THR A 61 9.92 -7.64 -2.58
CA THR A 61 10.47 -6.31 -2.86
C THR A 61 10.00 -5.33 -1.80
N CYS A 62 10.94 -4.64 -1.17
CA CYS A 62 10.61 -3.63 -0.18
C CYS A 62 10.50 -2.27 -0.86
N ILE A 63 9.36 -1.62 -0.71
CA ILE A 63 9.14 -0.28 -1.26
C ILE A 63 8.69 0.66 -0.15
N ALA A 64 9.04 1.93 -0.27
CA ALA A 64 8.63 2.96 0.68
C ALA A 64 7.65 3.91 0.00
N LEU A 65 6.53 4.15 0.66
CA LEU A 65 5.53 5.08 0.16
C LEU A 65 5.22 6.12 1.23
N ARG A 66 5.02 7.35 0.79
CA ARG A 66 4.60 8.41 1.67
C ARG A 66 3.13 8.23 2.05
N LYS A 67 2.74 8.80 3.19
CA LYS A 67 1.36 8.72 3.66
C LYS A 67 0.37 9.20 2.60
N GLU A 68 0.67 10.31 1.93
CA GLU A 68 -0.21 10.85 0.89
C GLU A 68 -0.39 9.88 -0.28
N GLU A 69 0.63 9.08 -0.59
CA GLU A 69 0.54 8.07 -1.63
C GLU A 69 -0.29 6.88 -1.16
N GLY A 70 -0.03 6.42 0.07
CA GLY A 70 -0.79 5.32 0.66
C GLY A 70 -2.26 5.65 0.87
N ASP A 71 -2.58 6.92 1.12
CA ASP A 71 -3.96 7.37 1.30
C ASP A 71 -4.81 7.15 0.05
N LYS A 72 -4.17 7.05 -1.12
CA LYS A 72 -4.87 6.88 -2.39
C LYS A 72 -4.91 5.44 -2.88
N ILE A 73 -4.38 4.53 -2.10
CA ILE A 73 -4.41 3.10 -2.42
C ILE A 73 -5.42 2.44 -1.52
N ILE A 74 -6.48 1.89 -2.12
CA ILE A 74 -7.54 1.23 -1.36
C ILE A 74 -7.23 -0.25 -1.26
N VAL A 75 -7.29 -0.79 -0.06
CA VAL A 75 -6.97 -2.18 0.22
C VAL A 75 -8.08 -2.83 1.01
N THR A 76 -8.09 -4.16 1.00
CA THR A 76 -8.99 -4.95 1.84
C THR A 76 -8.13 -5.80 2.77
N MET A 77 -8.65 -6.05 3.96
CA MET A 77 -7.98 -6.91 4.94
C MET A 77 -8.79 -8.19 5.11
N ASN A 78 -8.08 -9.29 5.17
CA ASN A 78 -8.72 -10.59 5.39
C ASN A 78 -8.60 -10.99 6.85
#